data_0ecc50d3036d6df0344a72cb7c60b90f
#
_entry.id   0ecc50d3036d6df0344a72cb7c60b90f
#
_cell.length_a   1.000
_cell.length_b   1.000
_cell.length_c   1.000
_cell.angle_alpha   90.00
_cell.angle_beta   90.00
_cell.angle_gamma   90.00
#
_symmetry.space_group_name_H-M   'P 1'
#
loop_
_entity.id
_entity.type
_entity.pdbx_description
1 polymer ?
#
loop_
_entity_poly.entity_id
_entity_poly.type
_entity_poly.pdbx_seq_one_letter_code
_entity_poly.pdbx_strand_id
1 'polypeptide(L)'
;MILDGYEKIGCDAINVGHYELAAGLPFLKKMDTECDIPFISANLRDTGTGELLFDPYVIIERKWLKIGIIGVTDMKPDTMKAVIADDYKTAGNWAIDQIKHEVDMIAVLVNIERGPQQSLPGTFAEADFIYTSGSTHLTRPTNPQKEG
;
A
#
# COMPACT_ATOMS: atom_id res chain seq x y z
N MET A 1 19.96 8.81 -0.53
CA MET A 1 18.66 8.68 -1.20
C MET A 1 17.58 8.44 -0.14
N ILE A 2 16.32 8.72 -0.41
CA ILE A 2 15.23 8.50 0.57
C ILE A 2 15.17 7.05 1.04
N LEU A 3 15.41 6.09 0.15
CA LEU A 3 15.43 4.66 0.49
C LEU A 3 16.50 4.29 1.50
N ASP A 4 17.69 4.87 1.42
CA ASP A 4 18.75 4.65 2.43
C ASP A 4 18.30 5.12 3.82
N GLY A 5 17.46 6.15 3.88
CA GLY A 5 16.83 6.61 5.11
C GLY A 5 15.84 5.58 5.67
N TYR A 6 15.01 5.00 4.82
CA TYR A 6 14.04 3.97 5.22
C TYR A 6 14.70 2.70 5.71
N GLU A 7 15.78 2.25 5.08
CA GLU A 7 16.56 1.11 5.56
C GLU A 7 17.14 1.37 6.96
N LYS A 8 17.68 2.56 7.21
CA LYS A 8 18.24 2.95 8.50
C LYS A 8 17.22 3.00 9.63
N ILE A 9 15.98 3.37 9.34
CA ILE A 9 14.89 3.41 10.34
C ILE A 9 14.17 2.08 10.49
N GLY A 10 14.49 1.06 9.68
CA GLY A 10 13.89 -0.26 9.76
C GLY A 10 12.51 -0.34 9.13
N CYS A 11 12.32 0.23 7.94
CA CYS A 11 11.09 0.11 7.17
C CYS A 11 10.92 -1.33 6.66
N ASP A 12 9.76 -1.94 6.87
CA ASP A 12 9.50 -3.36 6.54
C ASP A 12 8.89 -3.57 5.16
N ALA A 13 8.19 -2.58 4.61
CA ALA A 13 7.58 -2.64 3.28
C ALA A 13 7.23 -1.25 2.75
N ILE A 14 7.16 -1.13 1.44
CA ILE A 14 6.70 0.09 0.75
C ILE A 14 5.51 -0.29 -0.13
N ASN A 15 4.35 0.28 0.15
CA ASN A 15 3.20 0.17 -0.74
C ASN A 15 3.40 1.06 -1.97
N VAL A 16 3.32 0.46 -3.16
CA VAL A 16 3.45 1.20 -4.42
C VAL A 16 2.18 1.98 -4.69
N GLY A 17 2.27 3.29 -4.61
CA GLY A 17 1.17 4.22 -4.85
C GLY A 17 1.46 5.20 -5.98
N HIS A 18 0.67 6.26 -6.02
CA HIS A 18 0.74 7.27 -7.07
C HIS A 18 2.14 7.89 -7.24
N TYR A 19 2.79 8.23 -6.14
CA TYR A 19 4.09 8.92 -6.19
C TYR A 19 5.22 7.99 -6.60
N GLU A 20 5.20 6.74 -6.15
CA GLU A 20 6.16 5.73 -6.56
C GLU A 20 6.01 5.44 -8.07
N LEU A 21 4.78 5.30 -8.55
CA LEU A 21 4.50 5.12 -9.98
C LEU A 21 4.93 6.33 -10.82
N ALA A 22 4.82 7.55 -10.31
CA ALA A 22 5.25 8.76 -11.02
C ALA A 22 6.75 8.78 -11.33
N ALA A 23 7.57 8.06 -10.57
CA ALA A 23 9.00 7.88 -10.83
C ALA A 23 9.29 6.99 -12.06
N GLY A 24 8.28 6.29 -12.57
CA GLY A 24 8.36 5.42 -13.74
C GLY A 24 8.65 3.95 -13.40
N LEU A 25 8.02 3.06 -14.14
CA LEU A 25 8.10 1.61 -13.90
C LEU A 25 9.53 1.04 -13.99
N PRO A 26 10.38 1.44 -14.97
CA PRO A 26 11.77 0.96 -15.02
C PRO A 26 12.57 1.32 -13.77
N PHE A 27 12.37 2.53 -13.24
CA PHE A 27 13.02 2.97 -12.02
C PHE A 27 12.54 2.17 -10.81
N LEU A 28 11.23 1.95 -10.69
CA LEU A 28 10.66 1.14 -9.61
C LEU A 28 11.16 -0.30 -9.60
N LYS A 29 11.18 -0.95 -10.78
CA LYS A 29 11.71 -2.32 -10.90
C LYS A 29 13.19 -2.40 -10.53
N LYS A 30 13.97 -1.39 -10.88
CA LYS A 30 15.36 -1.28 -10.46
C LYS A 30 15.47 -1.17 -8.92
N MET A 31 14.68 -0.29 -8.31
CA MET A 31 14.69 -0.08 -6.86
C MET A 31 14.24 -1.33 -6.10
N ASP A 32 13.23 -2.04 -6.59
CA ASP A 32 12.75 -3.30 -6.00
C ASP A 32 13.84 -4.39 -5.97
N THR A 33 14.75 -4.39 -6.95
CA THR A 33 15.88 -5.33 -6.99
C THR A 33 17.12 -4.88 -6.21
N GLU A 34 17.33 -3.58 -6.05
CA GLU A 34 18.52 -3.00 -5.40
C GLU A 34 18.30 -2.64 -3.93
N CYS A 35 17.05 -2.53 -3.49
CA CYS A 35 16.67 -2.17 -2.13
C CYS A 35 16.26 -3.41 -1.34
N ASP A 36 16.69 -3.52 -0.09
CA ASP A 36 16.30 -4.63 0.79
C ASP A 36 14.86 -4.51 1.31
N ILE A 37 14.24 -3.34 1.14
CA ILE A 37 12.85 -3.12 1.53
C ILE A 37 11.94 -3.57 0.37
N PRO A 38 11.04 -4.56 0.58
CA PRO A 38 10.15 -5.02 -0.48
C PRO A 38 9.12 -3.94 -0.86
N PHE A 39 8.95 -3.75 -2.17
CA PHE A 39 7.82 -3.01 -2.72
C PHE A 39 6.65 -3.97 -2.87
N ILE A 40 5.46 -3.58 -2.40
CA ILE A 40 4.27 -4.43 -2.41
C ILE A 40 3.10 -3.75 -3.11
N SER A 41 2.31 -4.54 -3.84
CA SER A 41 1.01 -4.13 -4.37
C SER A 41 0.19 -5.34 -4.78
N ALA A 42 -1.00 -5.48 -4.22
CA ALA A 42 -1.91 -6.58 -4.55
C ALA A 42 -2.70 -6.34 -5.85
N ASN A 43 -2.74 -5.11 -6.37
CA ASN A 43 -3.64 -4.76 -7.47
C ASN A 43 -2.98 -4.09 -8.69
N LEU A 44 -1.67 -3.90 -8.68
CA LEU A 44 -0.97 -3.35 -9.85
C LEU A 44 -0.48 -4.48 -10.76
N ARG A 45 -0.91 -4.45 -12.04
CA ARG A 45 -0.55 -5.45 -13.05
C ARG A 45 0.14 -4.81 -14.24
N ASP A 46 0.99 -5.60 -14.89
CA ASP A 46 1.55 -5.26 -16.18
C ASP A 46 0.47 -5.40 -17.27
N THR A 47 0.30 -4.38 -18.08
CA THR A 47 -0.72 -4.35 -19.16
C THR A 47 -0.44 -5.40 -20.23
N GLY A 48 0.83 -5.73 -20.49
CA GLY A 48 1.23 -6.66 -21.53
C GLY A 48 1.08 -8.13 -21.11
N THR A 49 1.42 -8.46 -19.85
CA THR A 49 1.40 -9.84 -19.34
C THR A 49 0.18 -10.17 -18.49
N GLY A 50 -0.46 -9.17 -17.89
CA GLY A 50 -1.53 -9.34 -16.91
C GLY A 50 -1.06 -9.84 -15.54
N GLU A 51 0.25 -9.99 -15.32
CA GLU A 51 0.81 -10.45 -14.06
C GLU A 51 0.95 -9.30 -13.05
N LEU A 52 0.94 -9.62 -11.76
CA LEU A 52 1.25 -8.66 -10.72
C LEU A 52 2.67 -8.12 -10.90
N LEU A 53 2.82 -6.80 -10.75
CA LEU A 53 4.11 -6.12 -10.88
C LEU A 53 4.99 -6.28 -9.64
N PHE A 54 4.37 -6.45 -8.47
CA PHE A 54 5.02 -6.56 -7.16
C PHE A 54 4.36 -7.67 -6.35
N ASP A 55 5.02 -8.12 -5.30
CA ASP A 55 4.41 -9.03 -4.34
C ASP A 55 3.19 -8.38 -3.70
N PRO A 56 2.08 -9.11 -3.54
CA PRO A 56 0.83 -8.55 -3.01
C PRO A 56 0.92 -8.21 -1.51
N TYR A 57 1.78 -8.88 -0.80
CA TYR A 57 1.96 -8.74 0.65
C TYR A 57 3.36 -9.20 1.06
N VAL A 58 3.72 -8.87 2.29
CA VAL A 58 4.88 -9.42 2.99
C VAL A 58 4.47 -9.87 4.39
N ILE A 59 5.06 -10.96 4.86
CA ILE A 59 4.88 -11.43 6.24
C ILE A 59 6.17 -11.15 6.99
N ILE A 60 6.09 -10.37 8.05
CA ILE A 60 7.21 -10.07 8.93
C ILE A 60 7.02 -10.74 10.29
N GLU A 61 8.13 -11.16 10.89
CA GLU A 61 8.14 -11.70 12.24
C GLU A 61 8.82 -10.72 13.19
N ARG A 62 8.15 -10.44 14.30
CA ARG A 62 8.69 -9.62 15.39
C ARG A 62 8.51 -10.38 16.70
N LYS A 63 9.64 -10.94 17.22
CA LYS A 63 9.61 -11.85 18.38
C LYS A 63 8.73 -13.07 18.07
N TRP A 64 7.57 -13.17 18.71
CA TRP A 64 6.58 -14.26 18.57
C TRP A 64 5.37 -13.87 17.73
N LEU A 65 5.36 -12.65 17.15
CA LEU A 65 4.23 -12.10 16.40
C LEU A 65 4.52 -12.14 14.89
N LYS A 66 3.61 -12.72 14.13
CA LYS A 66 3.60 -12.69 12.66
C LYS A 66 2.62 -11.61 12.18
N ILE A 67 3.10 -10.69 11.37
CA ILE A 67 2.31 -9.58 10.84
C ILE A 67 2.30 -9.66 9.31
N GLY A 68 1.11 -9.77 8.73
CA GLY A 68 0.91 -9.65 7.29
C GLY A 68 0.71 -8.19 6.91
N ILE A 69 1.49 -7.69 5.95
CA ILE A 69 1.37 -6.34 5.42
C ILE A 69 0.95 -6.43 3.96
N ILE A 70 -0.19 -5.86 3.62
CA ILE A 70 -0.78 -5.87 2.28
C ILE A 70 -0.76 -4.46 1.72
N GLY A 71 -0.40 -4.30 0.45
CA GLY A 71 -0.42 -3.02 -0.24
C GLY A 71 -1.48 -2.97 -1.33
N VAL A 72 -2.26 -1.89 -1.37
CA VAL A 72 -3.20 -1.61 -2.47
C VAL A 72 -3.22 -0.12 -2.81
N THR A 73 -3.59 0.19 -4.06
CA THR A 73 -3.76 1.58 -4.51
C THR A 73 -4.97 1.75 -5.40
N ASP A 74 -5.66 2.87 -5.27
CA ASP A 74 -6.69 3.36 -6.21
C ASP A 74 -6.19 4.57 -7.02
N MET A 75 -4.96 4.97 -6.81
CA MET A 75 -4.35 6.14 -7.42
C MET A 75 -3.23 5.74 -8.38
N LYS A 76 -3.51 5.75 -9.67
CA LYS A 76 -2.53 5.52 -10.73
C LYS A 76 -2.43 6.77 -11.62
N PRO A 77 -1.23 7.23 -12.00
CA PRO A 77 -1.10 8.29 -13.00
C PRO A 77 -1.74 7.90 -14.34
N ASP A 78 -2.58 8.74 -14.89
CA ASP A 78 -3.26 8.48 -16.18
C ASP A 78 -2.28 8.29 -17.36
N THR A 79 -1.10 8.86 -17.24
CA THR A 79 -0.01 8.72 -18.22
C THR A 79 0.64 7.34 -18.21
N MET A 80 0.47 6.56 -17.14
CA MET A 80 1.09 5.25 -16.99
C MET A 80 0.25 4.14 -17.59
N LYS A 81 0.36 3.98 -18.91
CA LYS A 81 -0.42 3.00 -19.69
C LYS A 81 0.11 1.57 -19.59
N ALA A 82 1.35 1.39 -19.16
CA ALA A 82 1.95 0.08 -18.97
C ALA A 82 1.44 -0.64 -17.71
N VAL A 83 0.67 0.05 -16.86
CA VAL A 83 0.17 -0.46 -15.58
C VAL A 83 -1.35 -0.40 -15.54
N ILE A 84 -1.96 -1.52 -15.16
CA ILE A 84 -3.39 -1.62 -14.82
C ILE A 84 -3.48 -1.66 -13.29
N ALA A 85 -4.40 -0.88 -12.72
CA ALA A 85 -4.82 -1.03 -11.34
C ALA A 85 -6.16 -1.76 -11.29
N ASP A 86 -6.16 -2.99 -10.81
CA ASP A 86 -7.39 -3.73 -10.54
C ASP A 86 -8.15 -3.08 -9.37
N ASP A 87 -9.40 -3.47 -9.16
CA ASP A 87 -10.17 -3.01 -8.01
C ASP A 87 -9.45 -3.31 -6.69
N TYR A 88 -9.04 -2.26 -5.99
CA TYR A 88 -8.25 -2.38 -4.78
C TYR A 88 -8.98 -3.12 -3.64
N LYS A 89 -10.32 -3.04 -3.60
CA LYS A 89 -11.14 -3.71 -2.59
C LYS A 89 -11.10 -5.22 -2.77
N THR A 90 -11.32 -5.66 -4.01
CA THR A 90 -11.28 -7.08 -4.37
C THR A 90 -9.88 -7.65 -4.18
N ALA A 91 -8.85 -6.96 -4.66
CA ALA A 91 -7.47 -7.41 -4.57
C ALA A 91 -6.96 -7.44 -3.12
N GLY A 92 -7.30 -6.44 -2.31
CA GLY A 92 -6.93 -6.40 -0.90
C GLY A 92 -7.58 -7.52 -0.10
N ASN A 93 -8.87 -7.78 -0.29
CA ASN A 93 -9.55 -8.89 0.40
C ASN A 93 -9.04 -10.25 -0.08
N TRP A 94 -8.73 -10.41 -1.36
CA TRP A 94 -8.07 -11.61 -1.84
C TRP A 94 -6.72 -11.84 -1.13
N ALA A 95 -5.90 -10.80 -1.00
CA ALA A 95 -4.62 -10.91 -0.29
C ALA A 95 -4.79 -11.24 1.20
N ILE A 96 -5.79 -10.66 1.87
CA ILE A 96 -6.16 -11.02 3.24
C ILE A 96 -6.47 -12.51 3.33
N ASP A 97 -7.31 -13.04 2.44
CA ASP A 97 -7.70 -14.45 2.41
C ASP A 97 -6.51 -15.40 2.22
N GLN A 98 -5.46 -14.96 1.51
CA GLN A 98 -4.26 -15.77 1.32
C GLN A 98 -3.48 -15.97 2.62
N ILE A 99 -3.45 -14.98 3.52
CA ILE A 99 -2.52 -14.97 4.67
C ILE A 99 -3.20 -15.03 6.04
N LYS A 100 -4.51 -14.80 6.14
CA LYS A 100 -5.21 -14.63 7.43
C LYS A 100 -5.07 -15.80 8.39
N HIS A 101 -4.79 -17.00 7.90
CA HIS A 101 -4.57 -18.18 8.73
C HIS A 101 -3.10 -18.43 9.09
N GLU A 102 -2.19 -17.65 8.54
CA GLU A 102 -0.75 -17.79 8.73
C GLU A 102 -0.13 -16.69 9.60
N VAL A 103 -0.91 -15.64 9.89
CA VAL A 103 -0.44 -14.45 10.61
C VAL A 103 -1.31 -14.18 11.83
N ASP A 104 -0.74 -13.47 12.80
CA ASP A 104 -1.43 -13.05 14.02
C ASP A 104 -2.15 -11.72 13.84
N MET A 105 -1.62 -10.86 12.96
CA MET A 105 -2.16 -9.53 12.68
C MET A 105 -2.06 -9.20 11.20
N ILE A 106 -3.01 -8.41 10.69
CA ILE A 106 -3.06 -7.94 9.31
C ILE A 106 -3.10 -6.41 9.29
N ALA A 107 -2.15 -5.82 8.57
CA ALA A 107 -2.12 -4.39 8.25
C ALA A 107 -2.32 -4.19 6.75
N VAL A 108 -3.26 -3.33 6.36
CA VAL A 108 -3.48 -2.95 4.96
C VAL A 108 -3.02 -1.51 4.74
N LEU A 109 -2.10 -1.34 3.81
CA LEU A 109 -1.61 -0.04 3.37
C LEU A 109 -2.40 0.37 2.12
N VAL A 110 -3.13 1.46 2.20
CA VAL A 110 -4.03 1.90 1.12
C VAL A 110 -3.63 3.28 0.60
N ASN A 111 -3.23 3.34 -0.66
CA ASN A 111 -3.02 4.63 -1.34
C ASN A 111 -4.30 5.01 -2.08
N ILE A 112 -5.03 6.00 -1.57
CA ILE A 112 -6.38 6.34 -2.00
C ILE A 112 -6.68 7.83 -1.79
N GLU A 113 -7.61 8.37 -2.57
CA GLU A 113 -8.16 9.71 -2.33
C GLU A 113 -8.91 9.78 -0.99
N ARG A 114 -9.05 10.99 -0.47
CA ARG A 114 -9.64 11.23 0.86
C ARG A 114 -11.09 10.78 1.01
N GLY A 115 -11.91 10.96 -0.02
CA GLY A 115 -13.35 10.68 0.04
C GLY A 115 -13.69 9.25 0.45
N PRO A 116 -13.14 8.23 -0.24
CA PRO A 116 -13.43 6.82 0.04
C PRO A 116 -12.85 6.28 1.35
N GLN A 117 -11.96 6.99 2.04
CA GLN A 117 -11.27 6.50 3.24
C GLN A 117 -12.24 6.10 4.37
N GLN A 118 -13.40 6.74 4.47
CA GLN A 118 -14.39 6.44 5.52
C GLN A 118 -14.99 5.03 5.38
N SER A 119 -14.99 4.45 4.19
CA SER A 119 -15.54 3.13 3.94
C SER A 119 -14.54 1.98 4.15
N LEU A 120 -13.27 2.29 4.34
CA LEU A 120 -12.20 1.29 4.41
C LEU A 120 -12.35 0.28 5.55
N PRO A 121 -12.77 0.66 6.78
CA PRO A 121 -12.97 -0.32 7.84
C PRO A 121 -14.02 -1.38 7.49
N GLY A 122 -15.09 -1.00 6.77
CA GLY A 122 -16.07 -1.94 6.27
C GLY A 122 -15.59 -2.75 5.06
N THR A 123 -14.71 -2.16 4.24
CA THR A 123 -14.13 -2.80 3.05
C THR A 123 -13.14 -3.91 3.45
N PHE A 124 -12.27 -3.65 4.43
CA PHE A 124 -11.26 -4.57 4.93
C PHE A 124 -11.56 -4.99 6.37
N ALA A 125 -12.72 -5.60 6.58
CA ALA A 125 -13.24 -5.92 7.92
C ALA A 125 -12.36 -6.91 8.70
N GLU A 126 -11.56 -7.73 8.02
CA GLU A 126 -10.64 -8.69 8.64
C GLU A 126 -9.22 -8.11 8.87
N ALA A 127 -8.98 -6.85 8.50
CA ALA A 127 -7.73 -6.17 8.82
C ALA A 127 -7.76 -5.61 10.24
N ASP A 128 -6.67 -5.78 10.97
CA ASP A 128 -6.50 -5.20 12.31
C ASP A 128 -6.12 -3.71 12.24
N PHE A 129 -5.35 -3.34 11.20
CA PHE A 129 -4.90 -1.97 10.96
C PHE A 129 -5.07 -1.58 9.50
N ILE A 130 -5.48 -0.35 9.27
CA ILE A 130 -5.57 0.26 7.95
C ILE A 130 -4.84 1.60 7.98
N TYR A 131 -3.79 1.71 7.17
CA TYR A 131 -3.02 2.93 7.02
C TYR A 131 -3.29 3.54 5.65
N THR A 132 -3.65 4.81 5.62
CA THR A 132 -3.99 5.51 4.38
C THR A 132 -2.93 6.51 3.99
N SER A 133 -2.63 6.57 2.71
CA SER A 133 -1.85 7.62 2.06
C SER A 133 -2.57 8.07 0.79
N GLY A 134 -2.17 9.19 0.22
CA GLY A 134 -2.75 9.72 -1.01
C GLY A 134 -2.81 11.23 -1.01
N SER A 135 -3.86 11.83 -1.59
CA SER A 135 -3.99 13.28 -1.63
C SER A 135 -4.17 13.85 -0.23
N THR A 136 -3.08 14.33 0.34
CA THR A 136 -3.10 15.11 1.56
C THR A 136 -3.42 16.56 1.22
N HIS A 137 -4.68 16.94 1.27
CA HIS A 137 -4.96 18.33 1.58
C HIS A 137 -4.47 18.56 3.02
N LEU A 138 -3.51 19.48 3.17
CA LEU A 138 -3.14 19.98 4.49
C LEU A 138 -4.43 20.25 5.25
N THR A 139 -4.75 19.43 6.22
CA THR A 139 -5.83 19.71 7.15
C THR A 139 -5.43 20.98 7.86
N ARG A 140 -6.09 22.09 7.53
CA ARG A 140 -6.03 23.26 8.40
C ARG A 140 -6.43 22.74 9.77
N PRO A 141 -5.65 23.00 10.83
CA PRO A 141 -6.09 22.66 12.16
C PRO A 141 -7.47 23.29 12.33
N THR A 142 -8.48 22.46 12.52
CA THR A 142 -9.80 22.94 12.91
C THR A 142 -9.57 23.60 14.26
N ASN A 143 -9.66 24.93 14.30
CA ASN A 143 -9.74 25.62 15.58
C ASN A 143 -10.84 24.92 16.36
N PRO A 144 -10.57 24.46 17.60
CA PRO A 144 -11.63 23.97 18.45
C PRO A 144 -12.64 25.11 18.54
N GLN A 145 -13.86 24.85 18.09
CA GLN A 145 -14.94 25.80 18.28
C GLN A 145 -15.01 26.02 19.80
N LYS A 146 -14.74 27.24 20.24
CA LYS A 146 -15.11 27.65 21.59
C LYS A 146 -16.63 27.54 21.62
N GLU A 147 -17.14 26.52 22.26
CA GLU A 147 -18.51 26.55 22.75
C GLU A 147 -18.63 27.73 23.66
N GLY A 148 -19.39 28.68 23.21
CA GLY A 148 -19.77 29.87 24.00
C GLY A 148 -20.73 29.53 25.12
#